data_10e9f37f3881a4205b25b8f0b5f6d2b3
#
_entry.id   10e9f37f3881a4205b25b8f0b5f6d2b3
#
_cell.length_a   1.000
_cell.length_b   1.000
_cell.length_c   1.000
_cell.angle_alpha   90.00
_cell.angle_beta   90.00
_cell.angle_gamma   90.00
#
_symmetry.space_group_name_H-M   'P 1'
#
loop_
_entity.id
_entity.type
_entity.pdbx_description
1 polymer ?
#
loop_
_entity_poly.entity_id
_entity_poly.type
_entity_poly.pdbx_seq_one_letter_code
_entity_poly.pdbx_strand_id
1 'polypeptide(L)'
;MVVEYIRYDIDAGRAEAFEQAYRRASEALDASEHCERYEVTRCSEDPTQHIVRIEWDSEEGHLSGFRQSPEFRRFFEAVGPFVHDIAEMRHYQVTLSSEDQSRA
;
A
#
# COMPACT_ATOMS: atom_id res chain seq x y z
N MET A 1 -9.21 -8.46 9.64
CA MET A 1 -8.38 -7.95 8.54
C MET A 1 -8.44 -6.42 8.51
N VAL A 2 -7.29 -5.79 8.38
CA VAL A 2 -7.20 -4.34 8.28
C VAL A 2 -6.63 -3.97 6.93
N VAL A 3 -7.13 -2.88 6.36
CA VAL A 3 -6.66 -2.39 5.07
C VAL A 3 -6.04 -1.01 5.27
N GLU A 4 -4.82 -0.86 4.76
CA GLU A 4 -4.15 0.44 4.75
C GLU A 4 -4.39 1.10 3.40
N TYR A 5 -4.82 2.35 3.42
CA TYR A 5 -4.96 3.17 2.22
C TYR A 5 -3.96 4.31 2.29
N ILE A 6 -3.13 4.44 1.26
CA ILE A 6 -2.17 5.52 1.15
C ILE A 6 -2.49 6.27 -0.13
N ARG A 7 -2.91 7.53 -0.01
CA ARG A 7 -3.19 8.37 -1.17
C ARG A 7 -2.00 9.28 -1.43
N TYR A 8 -1.50 9.23 -2.64
CA TYR A 8 -0.38 10.03 -3.11
C TYR A 8 -0.86 11.06 -4.12
N ASP A 9 -0.25 12.23 -4.05
CA ASP A 9 -0.44 13.29 -5.05
C ASP A 9 0.89 13.38 -5.82
N ILE A 10 0.91 12.79 -7.02
CA ILE A 10 2.13 12.62 -7.81
C ILE A 10 2.00 13.40 -9.12
N ASP A 11 2.92 14.33 -9.36
CA ASP A 11 2.95 15.04 -10.64
C ASP A 11 2.96 14.06 -11.80
N ALA A 12 2.24 14.41 -12.87
CA ALA A 12 2.11 13.52 -14.03
C ALA A 12 3.48 13.08 -14.58
N GLY A 13 4.46 13.97 -14.55
CA GLY A 13 5.81 13.65 -15.03
C GLY A 13 6.56 12.64 -14.16
N ARG A 14 6.06 12.37 -12.94
CA ARG A 14 6.69 11.41 -12.03
C ARG A 14 5.89 10.12 -11.86
N ALA A 15 4.74 10.02 -12.54
CA ALA A 15 3.84 8.89 -12.36
C ALA A 15 4.50 7.56 -12.72
N GLU A 16 5.25 7.51 -13.81
CA GLU A 16 5.92 6.28 -14.22
C GLU A 16 6.99 5.87 -13.21
N ALA A 17 7.76 6.84 -12.73
CA ALA A 17 8.79 6.57 -11.72
C ALA A 17 8.16 6.04 -10.42
N PHE A 18 7.01 6.60 -10.04
CA PHE A 18 6.26 6.15 -8.87
C PHE A 18 5.81 4.69 -9.03
N GLU A 19 5.23 4.37 -10.20
CA GLU A 19 4.75 3.02 -10.45
C GLU A 19 5.90 2.02 -10.47
N GLN A 20 7.03 2.39 -11.04
CA GLN A 20 8.22 1.54 -11.03
C GLN A 20 8.77 1.35 -9.61
N ALA A 21 8.72 2.39 -8.79
CA ALA A 21 9.15 2.29 -7.40
C ALA A 21 8.29 1.27 -6.65
N TYR A 22 6.96 1.28 -6.87
CA TYR A 22 6.08 0.31 -6.23
C TYR A 22 6.25 -1.10 -6.79
N ARG A 23 6.65 -1.26 -8.04
CA ARG A 23 7.00 -2.59 -8.54
C ARG A 23 8.18 -3.17 -7.78
N ARG A 24 9.19 -2.35 -7.46
CA ARG A 24 10.31 -2.80 -6.63
C ARG A 24 9.88 -3.03 -5.19
N ALA A 25 9.07 -2.12 -4.66
CA ALA A 25 8.58 -2.24 -3.28
C ALA A 25 7.73 -3.48 -3.08
N SER A 26 7.02 -3.92 -4.12
CA SER A 26 6.15 -5.09 -4.02
C SER A 26 6.90 -6.36 -3.64
N GLU A 27 8.18 -6.45 -3.97
CA GLU A 27 8.98 -7.61 -3.57
C GLU A 27 9.05 -7.72 -2.05
N ALA A 28 9.16 -6.58 -1.36
CA ALA A 28 9.19 -6.58 0.09
C ALA A 28 7.82 -6.91 0.69
N LEU A 29 6.74 -6.45 0.04
CA LEU A 29 5.39 -6.80 0.48
C LEU A 29 5.14 -8.30 0.29
N ASP A 30 5.57 -8.85 -0.85
CA ASP A 30 5.44 -10.29 -1.12
C ASP A 30 6.21 -11.13 -0.11
N ALA A 31 7.32 -10.63 0.39
CA ALA A 31 8.14 -11.35 1.36
C ALA A 31 7.62 -11.25 2.79
N SER A 32 6.70 -10.33 3.07
CA SER A 32 6.17 -10.15 4.42
C SER A 32 5.09 -11.16 4.72
N GLU A 33 5.21 -11.86 5.84
CA GLU A 33 4.18 -12.80 6.30
C GLU A 33 2.91 -12.09 6.77
N HIS A 34 2.97 -10.78 6.99
CA HIS A 34 1.83 -10.00 7.49
C HIS A 34 1.02 -9.35 6.37
N CYS A 35 1.57 -9.25 5.16
CA CYS A 35 0.88 -8.67 4.02
C CYS A 35 0.09 -9.75 3.27
N GLU A 36 -1.21 -9.58 3.16
CA GLU A 36 -2.07 -10.56 2.50
C GLU A 36 -2.30 -10.26 1.03
N ARG A 37 -2.49 -8.99 0.69
CA ARG A 37 -2.56 -8.57 -0.70
C ARG A 37 -2.38 -7.07 -0.78
N TYR A 38 -2.09 -6.58 -1.98
CA TYR A 38 -1.90 -5.15 -2.22
C TYR A 38 -2.28 -4.82 -3.66
N GLU A 39 -2.55 -3.55 -3.89
CA GLU A 39 -2.73 -3.04 -5.24
C GLU A 39 -2.37 -1.56 -5.28
N VAL A 40 -1.94 -1.11 -6.44
CA VAL A 40 -1.63 0.30 -6.71
C VAL A 40 -2.56 0.74 -7.83
N THR A 41 -3.29 1.82 -7.59
CA THR A 41 -4.26 2.33 -8.56
C THR A 41 -3.95 3.77 -8.90
N ARG A 42 -4.33 4.15 -10.12
CA ARG A 42 -4.25 5.54 -10.58
C ARG A 42 -5.67 6.02 -10.85
N CYS A 43 -6.02 7.21 -10.37
CA CYS A 43 -7.34 7.76 -10.58
C CYS A 43 -7.59 8.00 -12.07
N SER A 44 -8.73 7.49 -12.56
CA SER A 44 -9.08 7.63 -13.98
C SER A 44 -9.43 9.09 -14.34
N GLU A 45 -9.98 9.82 -13.37
CA GLU A 45 -10.41 11.21 -13.60
C GLU A 45 -9.28 12.20 -13.35
N ASP A 46 -8.26 11.82 -12.57
CA ASP A 46 -7.15 12.70 -12.23
C ASP A 46 -5.86 11.89 -12.13
N PRO A 47 -5.04 11.89 -13.19
CA PRO A 47 -3.85 11.03 -13.22
C PRO A 47 -2.74 11.41 -12.24
N THR A 48 -2.90 12.50 -11.48
CA THR A 48 -1.97 12.84 -10.40
C THR A 48 -2.28 12.11 -9.12
N GLN A 49 -3.45 11.49 -9.00
CA GLN A 49 -3.88 10.82 -7.78
C GLN A 49 -3.68 9.32 -7.88
N HIS A 50 -3.01 8.76 -6.89
CA HIS A 50 -2.76 7.32 -6.81
C HIS A 50 -3.16 6.84 -5.42
N ILE A 51 -3.72 5.64 -5.35
CA ILE A 51 -4.03 5.00 -4.07
C ILE A 51 -3.32 3.65 -4.03
N VAL A 52 -2.57 3.43 -2.96
CA VAL A 52 -1.99 2.15 -2.63
C VAL A 52 -2.87 1.54 -1.54
N ARG A 53 -3.34 0.33 -1.78
CA ARG A 53 -4.20 -0.40 -0.86
C ARG A 53 -3.46 -1.66 -0.45
N ILE A 54 -3.25 -1.84 0.85
CA ILE A 54 -2.53 -3.00 1.37
C ILE A 54 -3.38 -3.67 2.43
N GLU A 55 -3.64 -4.97 2.27
CA GLU A 55 -4.37 -5.76 3.26
C GLU A 55 -3.36 -6.44 4.19
N TRP A 56 -3.47 -6.14 5.47
CA TRP A 56 -2.60 -6.70 6.51
C TRP A 56 -3.39 -7.70 7.34
N ASP A 57 -2.70 -8.70 7.89
CA ASP A 57 -3.33 -9.69 8.77
C ASP A 57 -3.91 -9.01 10.01
N SER A 58 -3.27 -7.93 10.48
CA SER A 58 -3.74 -7.13 11.61
C SER A 58 -3.03 -5.80 11.59
N GLU A 59 -3.55 -4.81 12.34
CA GLU A 59 -2.87 -3.54 12.50
C GLU A 59 -1.53 -3.73 13.21
N GLU A 60 -1.50 -4.62 14.21
CA GLU A 60 -0.27 -4.96 14.91
C GLU A 60 0.73 -5.62 13.96
N GLY A 61 0.28 -6.52 13.08
CA GLY A 61 1.13 -7.14 12.07
C GLY A 61 1.80 -6.12 11.18
N HIS A 62 1.07 -5.07 10.79
CA HIS A 62 1.64 -3.98 10.02
C HIS A 62 2.64 -3.16 10.86
N LEU A 63 2.19 -2.66 12.01
CA LEU A 63 2.98 -1.69 12.79
C LEU A 63 4.14 -2.34 13.54
N SER A 64 3.94 -3.51 14.13
CA SER A 64 4.98 -4.19 14.92
C SER A 64 5.70 -5.26 14.12
N GLY A 65 5.01 -5.86 13.16
CA GLY A 65 5.60 -6.89 12.30
C GLY A 65 6.36 -6.30 11.13
N PHE A 66 5.63 -5.79 10.14
CA PHE A 66 6.24 -5.33 8.90
C PHE A 66 7.19 -4.16 9.12
N ARG A 67 6.75 -3.12 9.83
CA ARG A 67 7.57 -1.91 10.03
C ARG A 67 8.85 -2.17 10.82
N GLN A 68 8.89 -3.24 11.60
CA GLN A 68 10.08 -3.61 12.37
C GLN A 68 10.93 -4.64 11.63
N SER A 69 10.54 -5.05 10.43
CA SER A 69 11.19 -6.13 9.70
C SER A 69 12.26 -5.61 8.72
N PRO A 70 13.19 -6.49 8.30
CA PRO A 70 14.14 -6.13 7.24
C PRO A 70 13.44 -5.81 5.92
N GLU A 71 12.28 -6.41 5.66
CA GLU A 71 11.50 -6.15 4.45
C GLU A 71 11.04 -4.69 4.37
N PHE A 72 10.75 -4.08 5.51
CA PHE A 72 10.35 -2.67 5.53
C PHE A 72 11.48 -1.77 5.02
N ARG A 73 12.72 -2.08 5.36
CA ARG A 73 13.86 -1.29 4.89
C ARG A 73 13.90 -1.26 3.36
N ARG A 74 13.74 -2.42 2.74
CA ARG A 74 13.73 -2.52 1.28
C ARG A 74 12.54 -1.79 0.68
N PHE A 75 11.38 -1.92 1.32
CA PHE A 75 10.18 -1.22 0.92
C PHE A 75 10.42 0.29 0.94
N PHE A 76 10.93 0.78 2.06
CA PHE A 76 11.15 2.21 2.23
C PHE A 76 12.23 2.74 1.30
N GLU A 77 13.26 1.97 1.01
CA GLU A 77 14.27 2.38 0.05
C GLU A 77 13.66 2.63 -1.32
N ALA A 78 12.69 1.82 -1.71
CA ALA A 78 12.04 1.96 -3.01
C ALA A 78 11.09 3.15 -3.06
N VAL A 79 10.25 3.33 -2.02
CA VAL A 79 9.18 4.33 -2.04
C VAL A 79 9.52 5.62 -1.29
N GLY A 80 10.65 5.64 -0.56
CA GLY A 80 11.06 6.80 0.21
C GLY A 80 11.09 8.11 -0.58
N PRO A 81 11.55 8.12 -1.85
CA PRO A 81 11.53 9.35 -2.64
C PRO A 81 10.15 9.98 -2.82
N PHE A 82 9.08 9.23 -2.57
CA PHE A 82 7.71 9.70 -2.73
C PHE A 82 7.00 9.93 -1.40
N VAL A 83 7.69 9.79 -0.26
CA VAL A 83 7.04 9.89 1.04
C VAL A 83 6.42 11.26 1.29
N HIS A 84 7.03 12.32 0.74
CA HIS A 84 6.51 13.67 0.89
C HIS A 84 5.31 13.95 0.01
N ASP A 85 5.00 13.05 -0.92
CA ASP A 85 3.84 13.17 -1.79
C ASP A 85 2.61 12.49 -1.22
N ILE A 86 2.73 11.88 -0.04
CA ILE A 86 1.60 11.25 0.65
C ILE A 86 0.64 12.35 1.10
N ALA A 87 -0.59 12.29 0.60
CA ALA A 87 -1.65 13.21 0.99
C ALA A 87 -2.44 12.68 2.17
N GLU A 88 -2.58 11.35 2.27
CA GLU A 88 -3.33 10.73 3.37
C GLU A 88 -2.90 9.28 3.52
N MET A 89 -2.85 8.80 4.77
CA MET A 89 -2.53 7.41 5.06
C MET A 89 -3.33 6.99 6.29
N ARG A 90 -4.21 5.99 6.12
CA ARG A 90 -5.09 5.52 7.21
C ARG A 90 -5.32 4.02 7.13
N HIS A 91 -5.65 3.44 8.27
CA HIS A 91 -6.08 2.05 8.38
C HIS A 91 -7.60 1.99 8.48
N TYR A 92 -8.18 0.99 7.84
CA TYR A 92 -9.63 0.77 7.86
C TYR A 92 -9.92 -0.69 8.16
N GLN A 93 -10.95 -0.93 8.98
CA GLN A 93 -11.47 -2.27 9.20
C GLN A 93 -12.48 -2.58 8.10
N VAL A 94 -12.38 -3.76 7.51
CA VAL A 94 -13.39 -4.19 6.53
C VAL A 94 -14.64 -4.59 7.29
N THR A 95 -15.75 -3.91 7.02
CA THR A 95 -17.02 -4.21 7.69
C THR A 95 -17.98 -5.00 6.80
N LEU A 96 -17.73 -5.04 5.50
CA LEU A 96 -18.53 -5.81 4.56
C LEU A 96 -17.68 -6.07 3.32
N SER A 97 -17.68 -7.28 2.82
CA SER A 97 -17.05 -7.61 1.54
C SER A 97 -17.86 -8.70 0.84
N SER A 98 -17.69 -8.78 -0.48
CA SER A 98 -18.35 -9.82 -1.26
C SER A 98 -17.88 -11.22 -0.87
N GLU A 99 -16.63 -11.34 -0.41
CA GLU A 99 -16.10 -12.62 0.05
C GLU A 99 -16.85 -13.13 1.28
N ASP A 100 -17.16 -12.23 2.22
CA ASP A 100 -17.90 -12.58 3.43
C ASP A 100 -19.31 -12.99 3.08
N GLN A 101 -19.95 -12.34 2.11
CA GLN A 101 -21.29 -12.67 1.65
C GLN A 101 -21.32 -14.04 0.98
N SER A 102 -20.26 -14.40 0.26
CA SER A 102 -20.21 -15.69 -0.43
C SER A 102 -20.16 -16.88 0.53
N ARG A 103 -19.85 -16.64 1.80
CA ARG A 103 -19.80 -17.67 2.83
C ARG A 103 -21.13 -17.87 3.54
N ALA A 104 -22.02 -16.93 3.36
CA ALA A 104 -23.33 -17.03 3.99
C ALA A 104 -24.24 -17.99 3.23
#